data_f827a505f6e4e0453764b57c04388493
#
_entry.id   f827a505f6e4e0453764b57c04388493
#
_cell.length_a   1.000
_cell.length_b   1.000
_cell.length_c   1.000
_cell.angle_alpha   90.00
_cell.angle_beta   90.00
_cell.angle_gamma   90.00
#
_symmetry.space_group_name_H-M   'P 1'
#
loop_
_entity.id
_entity.type
_entity.pdbx_description
1 polymer ?
#
loop_
_entity_poly.entity_id
_entity_poly.type
_entity_poly.pdbx_seq_one_letter_code
_entity_poly.pdbx_strand_id
1 'polypeptide(L)'
;AGGVVLEWGRGPAAQDLRRIRIRDPDQLAAWLGVSRAATQARAILQGLDPIMADAPGWLRDAYADALRQWRRGGTPYRIAGTEPATAVNLFKAARAIAAGEQEGLDLRRFSVRLLGNSKALEALLGRLGPLLRHNPDWAQWQEDVDLFRVLGLEKFPPPLFLKGPLVLDYGGEDWDLTPLRPFVALSPDAVNRIQVSAQGPYLLTIENLASFQRQVREVRDEGIVVYTAGFPAPALVRVLGLLDECLPAGCPCYHWGDRDLGGLRIYARIAAAFSRHLVLPHLMAEPDPASAQSLACGWTRDELRALQLAAATAGVVGDLARKWLQ
;
A
#
# COMPACT_ATOMS: atom_id res chain seq x y z
N ALA A 1 -9.61 21.78 48.06
CA ALA A 1 -9.78 21.60 46.61
C ALA A 1 -11.13 20.91 46.34
N GLY A 2 -12.11 21.65 45.82
CA GLY A 2 -13.51 21.23 45.70
C GLY A 2 -13.84 20.13 44.68
N GLY A 3 -12.87 19.63 43.92
CA GLY A 3 -13.12 18.65 42.88
C GLY A 3 -13.20 17.20 43.35
N VAL A 4 -12.86 16.88 44.59
CA VAL A 4 -12.79 15.52 45.15
C VAL A 4 -13.46 15.45 46.51
N VAL A 5 -14.22 14.39 46.79
CA VAL A 5 -14.77 14.05 48.10
C VAL A 5 -14.09 12.76 48.55
N LEU A 6 -13.56 12.82 49.78
CA LEU A 6 -12.97 11.69 50.47
C LEU A 6 -14.01 11.10 51.43
N GLU A 7 -14.30 9.81 51.32
CA GLU A 7 -15.18 9.07 52.22
C GLU A 7 -14.31 8.21 53.15
N TRP A 8 -14.38 8.50 54.45
CA TRP A 8 -13.60 7.84 55.50
C TRP A 8 -14.38 6.69 56.15
N GLY A 9 -13.69 5.79 56.77
CA GLY A 9 -14.28 4.73 57.56
C GLY A 9 -15.05 5.26 58.77
N ARG A 10 -15.80 4.40 59.43
CA ARG A 10 -16.53 4.70 60.66
C ARG A 10 -15.98 3.84 61.81
N GLY A 11 -16.10 4.31 63.08
CA GLY A 11 -15.63 3.60 64.25
C GLY A 11 -14.10 3.45 64.28
N PRO A 12 -13.55 2.27 64.63
CA PRO A 12 -12.11 2.06 64.70
C PRO A 12 -11.34 2.32 63.41
N ALA A 13 -12.04 2.24 62.28
CA ALA A 13 -11.48 2.55 60.94
C ALA A 13 -11.73 3.98 60.49
N ALA A 14 -12.02 4.92 61.39
CA ALA A 14 -12.35 6.31 61.03
C ALA A 14 -11.20 7.07 60.34
N GLN A 15 -9.97 6.59 60.46
CA GLN A 15 -8.78 7.13 59.80
C GLN A 15 -8.50 6.47 58.42
N ASP A 16 -9.23 5.40 58.06
CA ASP A 16 -9.00 4.72 56.80
C ASP A 16 -9.79 5.36 55.68
N LEU A 17 -9.10 5.77 54.62
CA LEU A 17 -9.73 6.26 53.39
C LEU A 17 -10.43 5.08 52.68
N ARG A 18 -11.77 5.11 52.62
CA ARG A 18 -12.58 4.06 51.99
C ARG A 18 -12.86 4.29 50.51
N ARG A 19 -13.08 5.55 50.14
CA ARG A 19 -13.43 5.89 48.76
C ARG A 19 -13.00 7.31 48.41
N ILE A 20 -12.55 7.48 47.19
CA ILE A 20 -12.33 8.79 46.56
C ILE A 20 -13.41 8.95 45.51
N ARG A 21 -14.22 9.99 45.60
CA ARG A 21 -15.23 10.32 44.61
C ARG A 21 -14.86 11.64 43.93
N ILE A 22 -14.70 11.60 42.60
CA ILE A 22 -14.48 12.82 41.82
C ILE A 22 -15.83 13.50 41.66
N ARG A 23 -15.97 14.73 42.23
CA ARG A 23 -17.19 15.53 42.22
C ARG A 23 -17.23 16.43 40.99
N ASP A 24 -16.09 17.05 40.71
CA ASP A 24 -15.88 17.90 39.54
C ASP A 24 -14.56 17.53 38.89
N PRO A 25 -14.64 16.74 37.78
CA PRO A 25 -13.45 16.35 37.04
C PRO A 25 -12.69 17.51 36.37
N ASP A 26 -13.39 18.62 36.02
CA ASP A 26 -12.76 19.77 35.37
C ASP A 26 -11.94 20.58 36.43
N GLN A 27 -12.49 20.75 37.60
CA GLN A 27 -11.78 21.41 38.70
C GLN A 27 -10.58 20.58 39.17
N LEU A 28 -10.72 19.25 39.23
CA LEU A 28 -9.59 18.37 39.57
C LEU A 28 -8.49 18.46 38.50
N ALA A 29 -8.84 18.41 37.24
CA ALA A 29 -7.89 18.53 36.12
C ALA A 29 -7.15 19.87 36.14
N ALA A 30 -7.88 20.98 36.38
CA ALA A 30 -7.30 22.31 36.51
C ALA A 30 -6.32 22.39 37.71
N TRP A 31 -6.69 21.78 38.85
CA TRP A 31 -5.81 21.73 40.03
C TRP A 31 -4.55 20.89 39.78
N LEU A 32 -4.66 19.78 39.01
CA LEU A 32 -3.54 18.93 38.63
C LEU A 32 -2.69 19.53 37.48
N GLY A 33 -3.11 20.61 36.86
CA GLY A 33 -2.45 21.20 35.70
C GLY A 33 -2.52 20.31 34.43
N VAL A 34 -3.52 19.41 34.34
CA VAL A 34 -3.70 18.51 33.23
C VAL A 34 -4.98 18.81 32.45
N SER A 35 -4.94 18.63 31.14
CA SER A 35 -6.14 18.72 30.30
C SER A 35 -6.86 17.38 30.25
N ARG A 36 -8.19 17.39 30.39
CA ARG A 36 -9.00 16.15 30.29
C ARG A 36 -9.03 15.60 28.87
N ALA A 37 -9.05 14.26 28.74
CA ALA A 37 -9.16 13.58 27.47
C ALA A 37 -10.36 14.08 26.62
N ALA A 38 -11.51 14.36 27.26
CA ALA A 38 -12.66 14.90 26.56
C ALA A 38 -12.42 16.31 25.98
N THR A 39 -11.65 17.16 26.68
CA THR A 39 -11.28 18.51 26.23
C THR A 39 -10.26 18.43 25.09
N GLN A 40 -9.27 17.55 25.21
CA GLN A 40 -8.29 17.26 24.15
C GLN A 40 -8.98 16.73 22.88
N ALA A 41 -9.90 15.76 23.03
CA ALA A 41 -10.67 15.23 21.91
C ALA A 41 -11.54 16.30 21.22
N ARG A 42 -12.01 17.33 21.96
CA ARG A 42 -12.76 18.46 21.37
C ARG A 42 -11.89 19.30 20.43
N ALA A 43 -10.62 19.53 20.77
CA ALA A 43 -9.69 20.24 19.88
C ALA A 43 -9.44 19.47 18.57
N ILE A 44 -9.31 18.14 18.66
CA ILE A 44 -9.20 17.27 17.47
C ILE A 44 -10.46 17.35 16.63
N LEU A 45 -11.65 17.25 17.24
CA LEU A 45 -12.94 17.29 16.57
C LEU A 45 -13.11 18.61 15.79
N GLN A 46 -12.81 19.75 16.40
CA GLN A 46 -12.88 21.05 15.73
C GLN A 46 -12.04 21.13 14.47
N GLY A 47 -10.86 20.49 14.46
CA GLY A 47 -9.98 20.45 13.28
C GLY A 47 -10.39 19.43 12.22
N LEU A 48 -11.05 18.35 12.62
CA LEU A 48 -11.39 17.23 11.73
C LEU A 48 -12.80 17.30 11.13
N ASP A 49 -13.79 17.82 11.84
CA ASP A 49 -15.17 17.87 11.36
C ASP A 49 -15.32 18.46 9.95
N PRO A 50 -14.66 19.60 9.61
CA PRO A 50 -14.73 20.16 8.26
C PRO A 50 -14.11 19.23 7.19
N ILE A 51 -13.07 18.46 7.57
CA ILE A 51 -12.36 17.55 6.67
C ILE A 51 -13.18 16.28 6.42
N MET A 52 -13.94 15.84 7.44
CA MET A 52 -14.70 14.59 7.40
C MET A 52 -16.08 14.74 6.77
N ALA A 53 -16.57 15.96 6.55
CA ALA A 53 -17.91 16.19 5.99
C ALA A 53 -18.11 15.45 4.66
N ASP A 54 -17.15 15.53 3.74
CA ASP A 54 -17.18 14.89 2.42
C ASP A 54 -16.30 13.64 2.32
N ALA A 55 -15.87 13.08 3.46
CA ALA A 55 -15.01 11.90 3.49
C ALA A 55 -15.81 10.63 3.13
N PRO A 56 -15.16 9.60 2.53
CA PRO A 56 -15.81 8.32 2.26
C PRO A 56 -16.23 7.61 3.55
N GLY A 57 -17.23 6.72 3.45
CA GLY A 57 -17.86 6.05 4.60
C GLY A 57 -16.85 5.38 5.54
N TRP A 58 -15.94 4.56 4.97
CA TRP A 58 -14.91 3.89 5.75
C TRP A 58 -14.02 4.83 6.58
N LEU A 59 -13.72 6.04 6.05
CA LEU A 59 -12.88 7.01 6.74
C LEU A 59 -13.66 7.73 7.84
N ARG A 60 -14.96 7.98 7.63
CA ARG A 60 -15.84 8.50 8.68
C ARG A 60 -16.00 7.52 9.83
N ASP A 61 -16.12 6.23 9.54
CA ASP A 61 -16.22 5.18 10.56
C ASP A 61 -14.92 5.08 11.37
N ALA A 62 -13.77 5.07 10.69
CA ALA A 62 -12.44 5.10 11.33
C ALA A 62 -12.26 6.35 12.21
N TYR A 63 -12.73 7.51 11.76
CA TYR A 63 -12.73 8.75 12.55
C TYR A 63 -13.61 8.64 13.77
N ALA A 64 -14.85 8.14 13.64
CA ALA A 64 -15.76 7.95 14.76
C ALA A 64 -15.16 7.02 15.84
N ASP A 65 -14.50 5.94 15.43
CA ASP A 65 -13.79 5.02 16.32
C ASP A 65 -12.62 5.71 17.02
N ALA A 66 -11.79 6.43 16.29
CA ALA A 66 -10.67 7.18 16.85
C ALA A 66 -11.13 8.23 17.88
N LEU A 67 -12.20 8.96 17.56
CA LEU A 67 -12.77 9.96 18.45
C LEU A 67 -13.30 9.35 19.76
N ARG A 68 -13.92 8.16 19.71
CA ARG A 68 -14.33 7.41 20.92
C ARG A 68 -13.12 7.05 21.78
N GLN A 69 -12.02 6.63 21.16
CA GLN A 69 -10.77 6.30 21.87
C GLN A 69 -10.13 7.55 22.50
N TRP A 70 -9.98 8.66 21.76
CA TRP A 70 -9.43 9.92 22.31
C TRP A 70 -10.25 10.45 23.50
N ARG A 71 -11.58 10.39 23.42
CA ARG A 71 -12.47 10.78 24.54
C ARG A 71 -12.23 9.97 25.81
N ARG A 72 -11.73 8.76 25.68
CA ARG A 72 -11.37 7.85 26.79
C ARG A 72 -9.89 7.93 27.18
N GLY A 73 -9.10 8.81 26.56
CA GLY A 73 -7.65 8.95 26.78
C GLY A 73 -6.80 7.92 26.04
N GLY A 74 -7.38 7.21 25.09
CA GLY A 74 -6.65 6.29 24.21
C GLY A 74 -5.80 7.01 23.16
N THR A 75 -4.97 6.26 22.46
CA THR A 75 -4.02 6.76 21.43
C THR A 75 -4.21 6.05 20.11
N PRO A 76 -5.38 6.19 19.43
CA PRO A 76 -5.60 5.56 18.13
C PRO A 76 -4.52 6.04 17.15
N TYR A 77 -4.07 5.14 16.28
CA TYR A 77 -2.97 5.39 15.34
C TYR A 77 -1.69 5.93 16.02
N ARG A 78 -1.44 5.60 17.29
CA ARG A 78 -0.33 6.11 18.12
C ARG A 78 -0.30 7.64 18.21
N ILE A 79 -1.46 8.28 18.26
CA ILE A 79 -1.62 9.74 18.41
C ILE A 79 -2.35 10.02 19.72
N ALA A 80 -1.72 10.79 20.60
CA ALA A 80 -2.34 11.23 21.84
C ALA A 80 -3.36 12.35 21.58
N GLY A 81 -4.34 12.50 22.48
CA GLY A 81 -5.31 13.61 22.42
C GLY A 81 -4.67 14.99 22.49
N THR A 82 -3.43 15.09 22.97
CA THR A 82 -2.61 16.31 23.02
C THR A 82 -1.93 16.69 21.70
N GLU A 83 -2.11 15.88 20.64
CA GLU A 83 -1.49 16.06 19.32
C GLU A 83 -2.54 16.37 18.23
N PRO A 84 -3.41 17.39 18.37
CA PRO A 84 -4.49 17.66 17.43
C PRO A 84 -4.00 17.91 16.00
N ALA A 85 -2.89 18.61 15.84
CA ALA A 85 -2.32 18.88 14.51
C ALA A 85 -1.88 17.59 13.79
N THR A 86 -1.29 16.63 14.51
CA THR A 86 -0.89 15.32 13.98
C THR A 86 -2.12 14.52 13.54
N ALA A 87 -3.19 14.52 14.36
CA ALA A 87 -4.45 13.85 14.02
C ALA A 87 -5.08 14.47 12.78
N VAL A 88 -5.16 15.80 12.70
CA VAL A 88 -5.69 16.52 11.53
C VAL A 88 -4.91 16.19 10.27
N ASN A 89 -3.58 16.23 10.33
CA ASN A 89 -2.72 15.92 9.19
C ASN A 89 -2.88 14.47 8.73
N LEU A 90 -3.00 13.50 9.66
CA LEU A 90 -3.21 12.10 9.32
C LEU A 90 -4.52 11.88 8.56
N PHE A 91 -5.64 12.37 9.06
CA PHE A 91 -6.95 12.20 8.43
C PHE A 91 -7.08 13.03 7.14
N LYS A 92 -6.46 14.20 7.07
CA LYS A 92 -6.34 15.00 5.86
C LYS A 92 -5.61 14.22 4.76
N ALA A 93 -4.49 13.55 5.12
CA ALA A 93 -3.74 12.72 4.18
C ALA A 93 -4.57 11.52 3.70
N ALA A 94 -5.24 10.80 4.60
CA ALA A 94 -6.09 9.67 4.24
C ALA A 94 -7.25 10.08 3.31
N ARG A 95 -7.89 11.24 3.56
CA ARG A 95 -8.94 11.76 2.69
C ARG A 95 -8.42 12.12 1.29
N ALA A 96 -7.28 12.82 1.22
CA ALA A 96 -6.68 13.21 -0.05
C ALA A 96 -6.27 11.99 -0.89
N ILE A 97 -5.72 10.95 -0.24
CA ILE A 97 -5.39 9.68 -0.89
C ILE A 97 -6.65 8.95 -1.37
N ALA A 98 -7.71 8.96 -0.58
CA ALA A 98 -8.99 8.38 -0.98
C ALA A 98 -9.63 9.10 -2.20
N ALA A 99 -9.31 10.38 -2.38
CA ALA A 99 -9.72 11.18 -3.53
C ALA A 99 -8.77 11.08 -4.75
N GLY A 100 -7.65 10.32 -4.64
CA GLY A 100 -6.66 10.21 -5.72
C GLY A 100 -5.76 11.44 -5.90
N GLU A 101 -5.71 12.36 -4.93
CA GLU A 101 -4.97 13.63 -5.06
C GLU A 101 -3.45 13.46 -5.13
N GLN A 102 -2.93 12.25 -4.81
CA GLN A 102 -1.51 11.91 -4.91
C GLN A 102 -1.08 11.49 -6.34
N GLU A 103 -2.03 11.20 -7.23
CA GLU A 103 -1.72 10.68 -8.55
C GLU A 103 -0.80 11.64 -9.34
N GLY A 104 0.24 11.08 -9.94
CA GLY A 104 1.26 11.85 -10.70
C GLY A 104 2.22 12.67 -9.83
N LEU A 105 2.18 12.55 -8.50
CA LEU A 105 3.09 13.22 -7.58
C LEU A 105 3.97 12.21 -6.85
N ASP A 106 5.25 12.54 -6.66
CA ASP A 106 6.07 11.84 -5.68
C ASP A 106 5.65 12.21 -4.24
N LEU A 107 6.04 11.36 -3.27
CA LEU A 107 5.67 11.54 -1.86
C LEU A 107 6.00 12.93 -1.31
N ARG A 108 7.15 13.53 -1.72
CA ARG A 108 7.57 14.85 -1.21
C ARG A 108 6.73 15.96 -1.78
N ARG A 109 6.48 15.95 -3.09
CA ARG A 109 5.62 16.94 -3.76
C ARG A 109 4.20 16.88 -3.23
N PHE A 110 3.66 15.67 -3.04
CA PHE A 110 2.36 15.47 -2.43
C PHE A 110 2.33 16.00 -0.98
N SER A 111 3.38 15.72 -0.18
CA SER A 111 3.51 16.22 1.19
C SER A 111 3.55 17.76 1.26
N VAL A 112 4.28 18.42 0.36
CA VAL A 112 4.32 19.90 0.30
C VAL A 112 2.96 20.45 -0.08
N ARG A 113 2.33 19.91 -1.13
CA ARG A 113 1.01 20.35 -1.61
C ARG A 113 -0.05 20.24 -0.51
N LEU A 114 -0.05 19.13 0.22
CA LEU A 114 -1.09 18.81 1.19
C LEU A 114 -0.86 19.43 2.57
N LEU A 115 0.40 19.37 3.06
CA LEU A 115 0.76 19.70 4.45
C LEU A 115 1.77 20.87 4.56
N GLY A 116 2.20 21.46 3.43
CA GLY A 116 3.14 22.57 3.40
C GLY A 116 4.60 22.21 3.75
N ASN A 117 4.90 20.92 3.99
CA ASN A 117 6.24 20.46 4.38
C ASN A 117 6.55 19.13 3.72
N SER A 118 7.73 19.02 3.08
CA SER A 118 8.14 17.84 2.29
C SER A 118 8.34 16.56 3.11
N LYS A 119 8.53 16.67 4.43
CA LYS A 119 8.76 15.54 5.34
C LYS A 119 7.56 15.22 6.23
N ALA A 120 6.51 16.05 6.20
CA ALA A 120 5.36 15.88 7.09
C ALA A 120 4.62 14.56 6.86
N LEU A 121 4.40 14.19 5.60
CA LEU A 121 3.74 12.93 5.25
C LEU A 121 4.64 11.71 5.55
N GLU A 122 5.95 11.80 5.29
CA GLU A 122 6.92 10.76 5.61
C GLU A 122 6.88 10.40 7.11
N ALA A 123 6.76 11.39 7.98
CA ALA A 123 6.63 11.19 9.43
C ALA A 123 5.30 10.52 9.85
N LEU A 124 4.29 10.56 8.99
CA LEU A 124 2.97 9.97 9.24
C LEU A 124 2.79 8.56 8.67
N LEU A 125 3.68 8.07 7.79
CA LEU A 125 3.48 6.80 7.06
C LEU A 125 3.17 5.62 7.98
N GLY A 126 3.92 5.43 9.07
CA GLY A 126 3.68 4.33 10.01
C GLY A 126 2.36 4.42 10.80
N ARG A 127 1.65 5.55 10.71
CA ARG A 127 0.30 5.76 11.26
C ARG A 127 -0.76 5.71 10.17
N LEU A 128 -0.36 6.07 8.96
CA LEU A 128 -1.23 6.17 7.79
C LEU A 128 -1.63 4.80 7.25
N GLY A 129 -0.71 3.84 7.19
CA GLY A 129 -0.99 2.47 6.75
C GLY A 129 -2.15 1.81 7.50
N PRO A 130 -2.11 1.73 8.85
CA PRO A 130 -3.23 1.23 9.64
C PRO A 130 -4.56 1.96 9.42
N LEU A 131 -4.54 3.29 9.19
CA LEU A 131 -5.75 4.04 8.87
C LEU A 131 -6.29 3.70 7.49
N LEU A 132 -5.43 3.64 6.47
CA LEU A 132 -5.83 3.34 5.08
C LEU A 132 -6.42 1.93 4.93
N ARG A 133 -5.99 0.95 5.75
CA ARG A 133 -6.54 -0.41 5.75
C ARG A 133 -7.99 -0.53 6.23
N HIS A 134 -8.58 0.54 6.76
CA HIS A 134 -10.04 0.59 6.96
C HIS A 134 -10.80 0.65 5.64
N ASN A 135 -10.15 1.05 4.54
CA ASN A 135 -10.75 0.91 3.21
C ASN A 135 -10.76 -0.58 2.81
N PRO A 136 -11.92 -1.18 2.46
CA PRO A 136 -12.01 -2.57 2.04
C PRO A 136 -11.10 -2.94 0.86
N ASP A 137 -10.92 -2.02 -0.10
CA ASP A 137 -10.08 -2.24 -1.28
C ASP A 137 -8.58 -2.30 -0.92
N TRP A 138 -8.20 -1.72 0.21
CA TRP A 138 -6.80 -1.65 0.67
C TRP A 138 -6.49 -2.57 1.84
N ALA A 139 -7.51 -3.14 2.48
CA ALA A 139 -7.38 -4.03 3.64
C ALA A 139 -6.54 -5.29 3.36
N GLN A 140 -6.47 -5.69 2.10
CA GLN A 140 -5.68 -6.84 1.65
C GLN A 140 -4.15 -6.63 1.73
N TRP A 141 -3.67 -5.36 1.74
CA TRP A 141 -2.26 -5.03 1.78
C TRP A 141 -1.76 -5.01 3.23
N GLN A 142 -1.15 -6.11 3.70
CA GLN A 142 -0.72 -6.23 5.09
C GLN A 142 0.54 -5.38 5.36
N GLU A 143 1.47 -5.35 4.42
CA GLU A 143 2.70 -4.58 4.54
C GLU A 143 2.49 -3.12 4.07
N ASP A 144 3.01 -2.17 4.86
CA ASP A 144 2.92 -0.74 4.53
C ASP A 144 3.63 -0.41 3.21
N VAL A 145 4.76 -1.08 2.94
CA VAL A 145 5.55 -0.88 1.71
C VAL A 145 4.72 -1.18 0.47
N ASP A 146 4.00 -2.28 0.46
CA ASP A 146 3.18 -2.70 -0.69
C ASP A 146 1.97 -1.80 -0.86
N LEU A 147 1.29 -1.46 0.25
CA LEU A 147 0.18 -0.52 0.24
C LEU A 147 0.61 0.83 -0.34
N PHE A 148 1.71 1.40 0.15
CA PHE A 148 2.17 2.71 -0.32
C PHE A 148 2.65 2.67 -1.77
N ARG A 149 3.25 1.58 -2.21
CA ARG A 149 3.64 1.38 -3.62
C ARG A 149 2.43 1.34 -4.55
N VAL A 150 1.40 0.58 -4.19
CA VAL A 150 0.14 0.51 -4.96
C VAL A 150 -0.55 1.87 -5.04
N LEU A 151 -0.45 2.69 -3.99
CA LEU A 151 -1.00 4.04 -3.94
C LEU A 151 -0.10 5.11 -4.56
N GLY A 152 1.09 4.74 -5.06
CA GLY A 152 2.05 5.69 -5.62
C GLY A 152 2.69 6.62 -4.60
N LEU A 153 2.68 6.24 -3.31
CA LEU A 153 3.24 7.03 -2.20
C LEU A 153 4.71 6.68 -1.95
N GLU A 154 5.47 6.45 -3.00
CA GLU A 154 6.90 6.20 -2.91
C GLU A 154 7.69 7.51 -3.03
N LYS A 155 8.84 7.53 -2.36
CA LYS A 155 9.74 8.70 -2.38
C LYS A 155 10.35 8.93 -3.77
N PHE A 156 10.63 7.83 -4.44
CA PHE A 156 11.09 7.77 -5.83
C PHE A 156 10.48 6.50 -6.46
N PRO A 157 9.91 6.59 -7.66
CA PRO A 157 9.49 5.39 -8.37
C PRO A 157 10.72 4.50 -8.61
N PRO A 158 10.61 3.17 -8.42
CA PRO A 158 11.70 2.26 -8.73
C PRO A 158 12.06 2.37 -10.22
N PRO A 159 13.34 2.25 -10.58
CA PRO A 159 13.73 2.26 -11.98
C PRO A 159 13.11 1.08 -12.73
N LEU A 160 12.68 1.33 -13.96
CA LEU A 160 12.26 0.33 -14.91
C LEU A 160 13.47 -0.44 -15.42
N PHE A 161 13.60 -1.73 -15.12
CA PHE A 161 14.60 -2.60 -15.75
C PHE A 161 13.97 -3.33 -16.92
N LEU A 162 14.58 -3.17 -18.09
CA LEU A 162 14.01 -3.60 -19.36
C LEU A 162 15.08 -4.13 -20.31
N LYS A 163 14.79 -5.24 -20.99
CA LYS A 163 15.55 -5.81 -22.11
C LYS A 163 14.60 -6.10 -23.26
N GLY A 164 15.02 -5.90 -24.49
CA GLY A 164 14.28 -6.36 -25.66
C GLY A 164 14.51 -5.50 -26.91
N PRO A 165 13.95 -5.95 -28.06
CA PRO A 165 14.02 -5.22 -29.32
C PRO A 165 12.96 -4.09 -29.32
N LEU A 166 13.26 -3.02 -28.60
CA LEU A 166 12.34 -1.91 -28.36
C LEU A 166 12.98 -0.57 -28.73
N VAL A 167 12.19 0.32 -29.27
CA VAL A 167 12.51 1.75 -29.39
C VAL A 167 11.57 2.51 -28.46
N LEU A 168 12.13 3.29 -27.55
CA LEU A 168 11.39 4.12 -26.61
C LEU A 168 11.47 5.59 -26.99
N ASP A 169 10.33 6.28 -26.97
CA ASP A 169 10.36 7.73 -26.79
C ASP A 169 10.64 8.01 -25.32
N TYR A 170 11.88 8.42 -25.02
CA TYR A 170 12.37 8.67 -23.67
C TYR A 170 12.74 10.14 -23.52
N GLY A 171 11.92 10.89 -22.81
CA GLY A 171 12.11 12.33 -22.63
C GLY A 171 12.01 13.13 -23.93
N GLY A 172 11.32 12.62 -24.96
CA GLY A 172 11.14 13.28 -26.26
C GLY A 172 12.17 12.86 -27.34
N GLU A 173 13.04 11.89 -27.01
CA GLU A 173 14.03 11.32 -27.96
C GLU A 173 13.80 9.82 -28.14
N ASP A 174 13.99 9.31 -29.35
CA ASP A 174 13.89 7.87 -29.65
C ASP A 174 15.16 7.15 -29.25
N TRP A 175 15.05 6.20 -28.32
CA TRP A 175 16.13 5.36 -27.82
C TRP A 175 15.96 3.90 -28.26
N ASP A 176 16.86 3.40 -29.10
CA ASP A 176 16.88 1.99 -29.49
C ASP A 176 17.57 1.16 -28.39
N LEU A 177 16.80 0.27 -27.74
CA LEU A 177 17.28 -0.64 -26.71
C LEU A 177 17.82 -1.96 -27.28
N THR A 178 17.59 -2.24 -28.57
CA THR A 178 17.95 -3.53 -29.20
C THR A 178 19.42 -3.93 -28.99
N PRO A 179 20.43 -3.03 -29.11
CA PRO A 179 21.82 -3.39 -28.89
C PRO A 179 22.25 -3.44 -27.42
N LEU A 180 21.43 -2.93 -26.50
CA LEU A 180 21.83 -2.74 -25.12
C LEU A 180 21.68 -4.04 -24.32
N ARG A 181 22.80 -4.49 -23.74
CA ARG A 181 22.87 -5.74 -22.97
C ARG A 181 23.55 -5.51 -21.63
N PRO A 182 23.22 -6.24 -20.56
CA PRO A 182 22.17 -7.28 -20.49
C PRO A 182 20.76 -6.69 -20.37
N PHE A 183 20.60 -5.47 -19.89
CA PHE A 183 19.34 -4.70 -19.75
C PHE A 183 19.66 -3.23 -19.54
N VAL A 184 18.66 -2.37 -19.58
CA VAL A 184 18.72 -0.95 -19.22
C VAL A 184 17.92 -0.68 -17.95
N ALA A 185 18.32 0.37 -17.21
CA ALA A 185 17.59 0.93 -16.08
C ALA A 185 17.18 2.37 -16.40
N LEU A 186 15.88 2.64 -16.43
CA LEU A 186 15.31 3.90 -16.87
C LEU A 186 14.31 4.44 -15.84
N SER A 187 14.06 5.76 -15.85
CA SER A 187 12.92 6.31 -15.12
C SER A 187 11.63 5.96 -15.87
N PRO A 188 10.68 5.24 -15.26
CA PRO A 188 9.44 4.88 -15.94
C PRO A 188 8.60 6.10 -16.33
N ASP A 189 8.72 7.22 -15.60
CA ASP A 189 7.96 8.44 -15.87
C ASP A 189 8.40 9.14 -17.16
N ALA A 190 9.64 8.94 -17.60
CA ALA A 190 10.19 9.53 -18.81
C ALA A 190 9.87 8.74 -20.10
N VAL A 191 9.28 7.56 -19.99
CA VAL A 191 8.84 6.75 -21.14
C VAL A 191 7.50 7.25 -21.63
N ASN A 192 7.47 7.88 -22.81
CA ASN A 192 6.24 8.43 -23.41
C ASN A 192 5.56 7.44 -24.37
N ARG A 193 6.37 6.69 -25.13
CA ARG A 193 5.90 5.76 -26.15
C ARG A 193 6.86 4.58 -26.27
N ILE A 194 6.34 3.43 -26.64
CA ILE A 194 7.12 2.21 -26.93
C ILE A 194 6.77 1.71 -28.33
N GLN A 195 7.78 1.24 -29.05
CA GLN A 195 7.63 0.54 -30.33
C GLN A 195 8.46 -0.73 -30.29
N VAL A 196 7.94 -1.82 -30.85
CA VAL A 196 8.70 -3.06 -31.03
C VAL A 196 9.49 -2.94 -32.33
N SER A 197 10.83 -3.01 -32.26
CA SER A 197 11.72 -2.84 -33.40
C SER A 197 11.89 -4.11 -34.24
N ALA A 198 11.55 -5.27 -33.68
CA ALA A 198 11.52 -6.57 -34.37
C ALA A 198 10.30 -7.38 -33.90
N GLN A 199 9.95 -8.42 -34.65
CA GLN A 199 8.90 -9.34 -34.16
C GLN A 199 9.42 -10.06 -32.91
N GLY A 200 9.12 -9.47 -31.74
CA GLY A 200 9.49 -10.03 -30.44
C GLY A 200 8.81 -11.36 -30.23
N PRO A 201 9.55 -12.40 -29.84
CA PRO A 201 8.99 -13.73 -29.68
C PRO A 201 8.02 -13.84 -28.49
N TYR A 202 8.21 -13.03 -27.44
CA TYR A 202 7.36 -12.99 -26.24
C TYR A 202 7.66 -11.78 -25.37
N LEU A 203 6.73 -11.49 -24.44
CA LEU A 203 6.95 -10.62 -23.28
C LEU A 203 6.99 -11.46 -22.01
N LEU A 204 7.99 -11.26 -21.15
CA LEU A 204 8.10 -11.88 -19.84
C LEU A 204 8.31 -10.82 -18.76
N THR A 205 7.37 -10.71 -17.83
CA THR A 205 7.53 -9.92 -16.61
C THR A 205 8.02 -10.80 -15.47
N ILE A 206 9.03 -10.35 -14.70
CA ILE A 206 9.65 -11.14 -13.62
C ILE A 206 9.64 -10.33 -12.31
N GLU A 207 9.16 -10.95 -11.24
CA GLU A 207 9.07 -10.33 -9.93
C GLU A 207 10.39 -10.34 -9.18
N ASN A 208 11.09 -11.48 -9.19
CA ASN A 208 12.32 -11.69 -8.44
C ASN A 208 13.54 -11.14 -9.19
N LEU A 209 14.34 -10.28 -8.53
CA LEU A 209 15.52 -9.66 -9.15
C LEU A 209 16.60 -10.67 -9.57
N ALA A 210 16.83 -11.72 -8.77
CA ALA A 210 17.84 -12.73 -9.11
C ALA A 210 17.41 -13.53 -10.36
N SER A 211 16.14 -13.89 -10.46
CA SER A 211 15.56 -14.56 -11.63
C SER A 211 15.62 -13.66 -12.87
N PHE A 212 15.29 -12.37 -12.74
CA PHE A 212 15.45 -11.40 -13.82
C PHE A 212 16.90 -11.30 -14.28
N GLN A 213 17.86 -11.15 -13.35
CA GLN A 213 19.28 -11.03 -13.66
C GLN A 213 19.82 -12.27 -14.41
N ARG A 214 19.37 -13.47 -14.01
CA ARG A 214 19.74 -14.72 -14.69
C ARG A 214 19.10 -14.78 -16.08
N GLN A 215 17.82 -14.51 -16.19
CA GLN A 215 17.11 -14.53 -17.47
C GLN A 215 17.78 -13.65 -18.52
N VAL A 216 18.08 -12.38 -18.18
CA VAL A 216 18.64 -11.43 -19.15
C VAL A 216 20.11 -11.70 -19.51
N ARG A 217 20.87 -12.48 -18.69
CA ARG A 217 22.27 -12.80 -18.92
C ARG A 217 22.48 -14.18 -19.57
N GLU A 218 21.67 -15.15 -19.18
CA GLU A 218 21.85 -16.55 -19.59
C GLU A 218 21.03 -16.87 -20.86
N VAL A 219 19.86 -16.24 -21.01
CA VAL A 219 18.99 -16.47 -22.19
C VAL A 219 19.28 -15.43 -23.26
N ARG A 220 19.83 -15.91 -24.39
CA ARG A 220 20.24 -15.08 -25.53
C ARG A 220 19.22 -15.11 -26.66
N ASP A 221 18.02 -14.65 -26.36
CA ASP A 221 16.95 -14.51 -27.35
C ASP A 221 16.48 -13.05 -27.47
N GLU A 222 15.54 -12.82 -28.36
CA GLU A 222 14.92 -11.51 -28.63
C GLU A 222 13.68 -11.25 -27.76
N GLY A 223 13.51 -12.00 -26.64
CA GLY A 223 12.41 -11.79 -25.71
C GLY A 223 12.46 -10.40 -25.03
N ILE A 224 11.30 -9.82 -24.87
CA ILE A 224 11.13 -8.60 -24.09
C ILE A 224 10.99 -9.04 -22.61
N VAL A 225 11.89 -8.56 -21.74
CA VAL A 225 11.92 -8.94 -20.33
C VAL A 225 11.85 -7.70 -19.48
N VAL A 226 10.89 -7.67 -18.55
CA VAL A 226 10.63 -6.54 -17.64
C VAL A 226 10.72 -7.01 -16.20
N TYR A 227 11.50 -6.31 -15.36
CA TYR A 227 11.53 -6.53 -13.92
C TYR A 227 10.43 -5.72 -13.24
N THR A 228 9.60 -6.34 -12.41
CA THR A 228 8.45 -5.68 -11.78
C THR A 228 8.70 -5.16 -10.37
N ALA A 229 9.78 -5.60 -9.73
CA ALA A 229 10.17 -5.19 -8.37
C ALA A 229 9.10 -5.45 -7.30
N GLY A 230 8.41 -6.58 -7.36
CA GLY A 230 7.25 -6.88 -6.51
C GLY A 230 5.99 -6.17 -7.01
N PHE A 231 5.20 -5.55 -6.12
CA PHE A 231 3.97 -4.84 -6.54
C PHE A 231 4.30 -3.71 -7.52
N PRO A 232 3.73 -3.73 -8.74
CA PRO A 232 4.03 -2.71 -9.74
C PRO A 232 3.45 -1.36 -9.31
N ALA A 233 4.34 -0.35 -9.24
CA ALA A 233 3.96 1.04 -9.03
C ALA A 233 3.12 1.56 -10.20
N PRO A 234 2.30 2.62 -10.02
CA PRO A 234 1.47 3.17 -11.09
C PRO A 234 2.24 3.52 -12.36
N ALA A 235 3.45 4.04 -12.23
CA ALA A 235 4.32 4.35 -13.38
C ALA A 235 4.70 3.09 -14.18
N LEU A 236 5.00 1.97 -13.51
CA LEU A 236 5.26 0.69 -14.18
C LEU A 236 3.99 0.13 -14.83
N VAL A 237 2.83 0.21 -14.16
CA VAL A 237 1.54 -0.22 -14.74
C VAL A 237 1.26 0.52 -16.04
N ARG A 238 1.53 1.84 -16.08
CA ARG A 238 1.42 2.65 -17.31
C ARG A 238 2.35 2.14 -18.42
N VAL A 239 3.61 1.83 -18.09
CA VAL A 239 4.57 1.29 -19.06
C VAL A 239 4.13 -0.09 -19.57
N LEU A 240 3.58 -0.95 -18.72
CA LEU A 240 3.01 -2.25 -19.13
C LEU A 240 1.82 -2.06 -20.10
N GLY A 241 0.98 -1.05 -19.88
CA GLY A 241 -0.08 -0.66 -20.82
C GLY A 241 0.47 -0.23 -22.19
N LEU A 242 1.54 0.60 -22.22
CA LEU A 242 2.20 0.99 -23.47
C LEU A 242 2.81 -0.23 -24.20
N LEU A 243 3.35 -1.21 -23.46
CA LEU A 243 3.80 -2.47 -24.03
C LEU A 243 2.64 -3.26 -24.64
N ASP A 244 1.51 -3.39 -23.92
CA ASP A 244 0.32 -4.07 -24.43
C ASP A 244 -0.20 -3.46 -25.75
N GLU A 245 -0.14 -2.15 -25.88
CA GLU A 245 -0.57 -1.42 -27.08
C GLU A 245 0.34 -1.67 -28.27
N CYS A 246 1.66 -1.78 -28.07
CA CYS A 246 2.64 -1.90 -29.17
C CYS A 246 2.99 -3.32 -29.56
N LEU A 247 2.69 -4.33 -28.74
CA LEU A 247 2.96 -5.72 -29.04
C LEU A 247 2.11 -6.22 -30.23
N PRO A 248 2.68 -7.07 -31.12
CA PRO A 248 1.92 -7.71 -32.19
C PRO A 248 0.76 -8.54 -31.65
N ALA A 249 -0.33 -8.60 -32.40
CA ALA A 249 -1.46 -9.46 -32.05
C ALA A 249 -1.01 -10.94 -31.91
N GLY A 250 -1.39 -11.57 -30.81
CA GLY A 250 -1.02 -12.96 -30.49
C GLY A 250 0.39 -13.12 -29.91
N CYS A 251 1.12 -12.03 -29.62
CA CYS A 251 2.39 -12.12 -28.92
C CYS A 251 2.18 -12.80 -27.56
N PRO A 252 2.90 -13.89 -27.23
CA PRO A 252 2.78 -14.54 -25.94
C PRO A 252 3.27 -13.62 -24.83
N CYS A 253 2.45 -13.46 -23.78
CA CYS A 253 2.80 -12.66 -22.61
C CYS A 253 2.80 -13.55 -21.37
N TYR A 254 3.84 -13.43 -20.56
CA TYR A 254 4.05 -14.25 -19.37
C TYR A 254 4.39 -13.41 -18.14
N HIS A 255 4.05 -13.96 -16.98
CA HIS A 255 4.51 -13.44 -15.69
C HIS A 255 5.16 -14.57 -14.89
N TRP A 256 6.34 -14.27 -14.33
CA TRP A 256 7.06 -15.13 -13.40
C TRP A 256 7.14 -14.44 -12.03
N GLY A 257 6.24 -14.81 -11.13
CA GLY A 257 6.17 -14.33 -9.76
C GLY A 257 6.38 -15.43 -8.74
N ASP A 258 6.43 -15.05 -7.48
CA ASP A 258 6.54 -15.97 -6.35
C ASP A 258 5.25 -16.77 -6.16
N ARG A 259 5.37 -17.98 -5.60
CA ARG A 259 4.22 -18.86 -5.36
C ARG A 259 3.65 -18.63 -3.96
N ASP A 260 3.14 -17.44 -3.74
CA ASP A 260 2.44 -17.05 -2.52
C ASP A 260 1.29 -16.07 -2.83
N LEU A 261 0.54 -15.66 -1.80
CA LEU A 261 -0.56 -14.70 -1.99
C LEU A 261 -0.08 -13.33 -2.49
N GLY A 262 1.13 -12.92 -2.13
CA GLY A 262 1.77 -11.71 -2.64
C GLY A 262 1.95 -11.79 -4.15
N GLY A 263 2.62 -12.84 -4.63
CA GLY A 263 2.84 -13.10 -6.05
C GLY A 263 1.54 -13.27 -6.85
N LEU A 264 0.49 -13.91 -6.26
CA LEU A 264 -0.82 -13.99 -6.92
C LEU A 264 -1.46 -12.61 -7.10
N ARG A 265 -1.36 -11.73 -6.11
CA ARG A 265 -1.87 -10.35 -6.17
C ARG A 265 -1.08 -9.50 -7.16
N ILE A 266 0.25 -9.64 -7.17
CA ILE A 266 1.14 -9.00 -8.15
C ILE A 266 0.75 -9.43 -9.56
N TYR A 267 0.60 -10.74 -9.78
CA TYR A 267 0.14 -11.28 -11.06
C TYR A 267 -1.22 -10.72 -11.49
N ALA A 268 -2.20 -10.66 -10.58
CA ALA A 268 -3.50 -10.09 -10.86
C ALA A 268 -3.41 -8.62 -11.32
N ARG A 269 -2.57 -7.82 -10.66
CA ARG A 269 -2.37 -6.42 -11.02
C ARG A 269 -1.65 -6.26 -12.35
N ILE A 270 -0.66 -7.11 -12.63
CA ILE A 270 0.04 -7.12 -13.93
C ILE A 270 -0.94 -7.52 -15.03
N ALA A 271 -1.68 -8.62 -14.86
CA ALA A 271 -2.67 -9.07 -15.83
C ALA A 271 -3.73 -8.00 -16.12
N ALA A 272 -4.15 -7.23 -15.12
CA ALA A 272 -5.10 -6.13 -15.29
C ALA A 272 -4.53 -4.93 -16.07
N ALA A 273 -3.21 -4.80 -16.20
CA ALA A 273 -2.59 -3.76 -17.02
C ALA A 273 -2.64 -4.07 -18.53
N PHE A 274 -2.99 -5.31 -18.91
CA PHE A 274 -3.09 -5.76 -20.27
C PHE A 274 -4.57 -5.89 -20.68
N SER A 275 -4.94 -5.22 -21.75
CA SER A 275 -6.29 -5.25 -22.31
C SER A 275 -6.40 -6.02 -23.62
N ARG A 276 -5.27 -6.15 -24.37
CA ARG A 276 -5.18 -6.77 -25.70
C ARG A 276 -4.57 -8.16 -25.65
N HIS A 277 -3.68 -8.43 -24.69
CA HIS A 277 -2.97 -9.69 -24.57
C HIS A 277 -3.29 -10.37 -23.25
N LEU A 278 -3.41 -11.72 -23.29
CA LEU A 278 -3.56 -12.53 -22.09
C LEU A 278 -2.18 -12.82 -21.50
N VAL A 279 -1.95 -12.39 -20.26
CA VAL A 279 -0.72 -12.72 -19.52
C VAL A 279 -0.89 -14.07 -18.84
N LEU A 280 -0.03 -15.04 -19.18
CA LEU A 280 -0.05 -16.38 -18.60
C LEU A 280 0.96 -16.52 -17.45
N PRO A 281 0.68 -17.34 -16.42
CA PRO A 281 1.66 -17.61 -15.37
C PRO A 281 2.80 -18.48 -15.89
N HIS A 282 4.05 -18.08 -15.66
CA HIS A 282 5.25 -18.83 -16.01
C HIS A 282 5.93 -19.34 -14.74
N LEU A 283 6.15 -20.65 -14.61
CA LEU A 283 6.78 -21.32 -13.46
C LEU A 283 6.07 -21.08 -12.12
N MET A 284 4.83 -20.60 -12.11
CA MET A 284 4.04 -20.36 -10.90
C MET A 284 3.12 -21.55 -10.54
N ALA A 285 2.88 -22.48 -11.47
CA ALA A 285 1.94 -23.60 -11.26
C ALA A 285 2.58 -24.83 -10.62
N GLU A 286 3.89 -25.03 -10.79
CA GLU A 286 4.61 -26.17 -10.24
C GLU A 286 5.43 -25.77 -9.02
N PRO A 287 5.52 -26.62 -7.97
CA PRO A 287 6.41 -26.33 -6.85
C PRO A 287 7.85 -26.31 -7.35
N ASP A 288 8.62 -25.28 -7.01
CA ASP A 288 10.06 -25.33 -7.12
C ASP A 288 10.56 -26.51 -6.27
N PRO A 289 11.31 -27.47 -6.83
CA PRO A 289 11.86 -28.60 -6.07
C PRO A 289 12.68 -28.18 -4.84
N ALA A 290 13.31 -26.99 -4.89
CA ALA A 290 14.06 -26.43 -3.78
C ALA A 290 13.15 -25.79 -2.70
N SER A 291 11.93 -25.38 -3.04
CA SER A 291 10.94 -24.81 -2.13
C SER A 291 9.89 -25.81 -1.65
N ALA A 292 9.89 -27.05 -2.18
CA ALA A 292 8.95 -28.11 -1.77
C ALA A 292 9.03 -28.42 -0.27
N GLN A 293 10.17 -28.18 0.40
CA GLN A 293 10.30 -28.24 1.85
C GLN A 293 9.65 -27.05 2.57
N SER A 294 9.53 -25.88 1.92
CA SER A 294 8.85 -24.69 2.47
C SER A 294 7.32 -24.77 2.30
N LEU A 295 6.83 -25.47 1.29
CA LEU A 295 5.39 -25.70 1.06
C LEU A 295 4.77 -26.74 2.03
N ALA A 296 5.57 -27.43 2.82
CA ALA A 296 5.10 -28.28 3.91
C ALA A 296 4.57 -27.47 5.13
N CYS A 297 4.85 -26.18 5.22
CA CYS A 297 4.12 -25.24 6.07
C CYS A 297 2.85 -24.81 5.33
N GLY A 298 1.73 -25.49 5.63
CA GLY A 298 0.42 -25.20 5.00
C GLY A 298 0.02 -23.73 5.13
N TRP A 299 -0.80 -23.27 4.21
CA TRP A 299 -1.43 -21.98 4.22
C TRP A 299 -2.09 -21.67 5.58
N THR A 300 -1.92 -20.48 6.10
CA THR A 300 -2.69 -20.01 7.25
C THR A 300 -4.18 -19.96 6.90
N ARG A 301 -5.06 -19.93 7.90
CA ARG A 301 -6.51 -19.87 7.69
C ARG A 301 -6.92 -18.65 6.87
N ASP A 302 -6.25 -17.52 7.07
CA ASP A 302 -6.54 -16.27 6.35
C ASP A 302 -6.02 -16.31 4.90
N GLU A 303 -4.87 -16.92 4.67
CA GLU A 303 -4.33 -17.17 3.33
C GLU A 303 -5.22 -18.13 2.52
N LEU A 304 -5.67 -19.22 3.13
CA LEU A 304 -6.61 -20.14 2.49
C LEU A 304 -7.91 -19.43 2.09
N ARG A 305 -8.44 -18.60 2.96
CA ARG A 305 -9.65 -17.82 2.65
C ARG A 305 -9.43 -16.85 1.48
N ALA A 306 -8.30 -16.14 1.47
CA ALA A 306 -7.94 -15.24 0.38
C ALA A 306 -7.74 -16.00 -0.94
N LEU A 307 -7.09 -17.16 -0.90
CA LEU A 307 -6.90 -18.01 -2.07
C LEU A 307 -8.23 -18.57 -2.60
N GLN A 308 -9.16 -18.98 -1.72
CA GLN A 308 -10.51 -19.40 -2.10
C GLN A 308 -11.30 -18.28 -2.78
N LEU A 309 -11.19 -17.04 -2.27
CA LEU A 309 -11.81 -15.88 -2.91
C LEU A 309 -11.23 -15.62 -4.29
N ALA A 310 -9.91 -15.70 -4.45
CA ALA A 310 -9.24 -15.56 -5.75
C ALA A 310 -9.67 -16.67 -6.71
N ALA A 311 -9.77 -17.92 -6.24
CA ALA A 311 -10.19 -19.09 -7.03
C ALA A 311 -11.64 -18.98 -7.54
N ALA A 312 -12.48 -18.20 -6.86
CA ALA A 312 -13.85 -17.93 -7.30
C ALA A 312 -13.94 -16.92 -8.46
N THR A 313 -12.85 -16.22 -8.78
CA THR A 313 -12.82 -15.29 -9.92
C THR A 313 -12.63 -16.03 -11.25
N ALA A 314 -13.17 -15.48 -12.32
CA ALA A 314 -12.95 -16.00 -13.67
C ALA A 314 -11.57 -15.59 -14.22
N GLY A 315 -11.04 -16.36 -15.18
CA GLY A 315 -9.80 -16.06 -15.89
C GLY A 315 -8.56 -16.66 -15.25
N VAL A 316 -7.40 -16.33 -15.83
CA VAL A 316 -6.10 -16.99 -15.55
C VAL A 316 -5.64 -16.89 -14.10
N VAL A 317 -5.97 -15.82 -13.41
CA VAL A 317 -5.66 -15.65 -11.98
C VAL A 317 -6.46 -16.62 -11.12
N GLY A 318 -7.77 -16.74 -11.39
CA GLY A 318 -8.63 -17.72 -10.73
C GLY A 318 -8.23 -19.16 -11.05
N ASP A 319 -7.85 -19.43 -12.30
CA ASP A 319 -7.33 -20.76 -12.72
C ASP A 319 -6.06 -21.15 -11.95
N LEU A 320 -5.13 -20.20 -11.78
CA LEU A 320 -3.91 -20.42 -11.01
C LEU A 320 -4.23 -20.65 -9.53
N ALA A 321 -5.09 -19.85 -8.95
CA ALA A 321 -5.52 -20.00 -7.56
C ALA A 321 -6.21 -21.36 -7.32
N ARG A 322 -7.04 -21.84 -8.25
CA ARG A 322 -7.64 -23.19 -8.20
C ARG A 322 -6.60 -24.30 -8.23
N LYS A 323 -5.56 -24.18 -9.04
CA LYS A 323 -4.43 -25.13 -9.08
C LYS A 323 -3.67 -25.18 -7.75
N TRP A 324 -3.53 -24.06 -7.06
CA TRP A 324 -2.83 -24.01 -5.76
C TRP A 324 -3.66 -24.59 -4.61
N LEU A 325 -4.97 -24.69 -4.75
CA LEU A 325 -5.87 -25.32 -3.77
C LEU A 325 -5.97 -26.85 -3.92
N GLN A 326 -5.51 -27.40 -5.04
CA GLN A 326 -5.43 -28.86 -5.29
C GLN A 326 -4.17 -29.46 -4.69
#